data_dacff1334d427bdd6aa310195ad9de3e
#
_entry.id   dacff1334d427bdd6aa310195ad9de3e
#
_cell.length_a   1.000
_cell.length_b   1.000
_cell.length_c   1.000
_cell.angle_alpha   90.00
_cell.angle_beta   90.00
_cell.angle_gamma   90.00
#
_symmetry.space_group_name_H-M   'P 1'
#
loop_
_entity.id
_entity.type
_entity.pdbx_description
1 polymer ?
#
loop_
_entity_poly.entity_id
_entity_poly.type
_entity_poly.pdbx_seq_one_letter_code
_entity_poly.pdbx_strand_id
1 'polypeptide(L)'
;MKELAFLSNQMTSALISMDTNVAWFPAPRFDSSPIFASILDEEHGGEFRVVPRGKVISTSREYLTYNVLRTTIYAEGGKVTVTDLLPIGEPAIIRKVEAEIPVRVKVYPTFNYALHRPVTKFHRSAIQFLNPVGDDCVGFVYGKGEREGNEVLLPKGTHFLYLVYFKNAKHGLFSEKSAKLSLDVEEAFNATVSFWKGKEKRAEGKLAKGSYTVLYGVLYSPTSAPVASPTTSLPEVVGGKRNWDYRFAWIRDSSIVAQDLIEVGEVVTGRRILNFLLGLVNFASKPFRHPLYTVDGEDPPPEVELKWLPGYKGSAPVRVGNKASEQLQLDVEGFFMSALWKYYEKTGDLVFLKEVEEKVKYIANWVSRNWGLTDASIWEERGVSRHYTHSKAMMWVALKRAGEVMRELGEEDYWKESREKLREWIFNNCVHEGYLTRYAGSTDVDSALLSLPLYGFLDVKDEVFLRTLRKIEENLKVGPFVKRYASDFMGEAKHPFLLTTLWLARVYVRLGKKEEAMKVVEELDKLSPLGLVGEHLDVEEGDFAGNFPQAFVHAELLALLKELGVKL
;
A
#
# COMPACT_ATOMS: atom_id res chain seq x y z
N MET A 1 -2.96 11.14 -10.94
CA MET A 1 -2.44 10.22 -9.90
C MET A 1 -1.29 9.35 -10.42
N LYS A 2 -1.43 8.76 -11.59
CA LYS A 2 -0.39 7.90 -12.22
C LYS A 2 0.99 8.56 -12.38
N GLU A 3 1.04 9.89 -12.36
CA GLU A 3 2.29 10.66 -12.49
C GLU A 3 3.01 10.87 -11.14
N LEU A 4 2.43 10.43 -10.03
CA LEU A 4 3.09 10.54 -8.73
C LEU A 4 4.17 9.47 -8.57
N ALA A 5 5.34 9.86 -8.07
CA ALA A 5 6.41 8.95 -7.75
C ALA A 5 6.43 8.68 -6.23
N PHE A 6 6.60 7.43 -5.85
CA PHE A 6 6.65 6.99 -4.46
C PHE A 6 8.10 6.86 -3.98
N LEU A 7 8.37 7.39 -2.80
CA LEU A 7 9.64 7.25 -2.09
C LEU A 7 9.38 6.80 -0.65
N SER A 8 10.28 6.00 -0.12
CA SER A 8 10.21 5.52 1.26
C SER A 8 11.60 5.31 1.85
N ASN A 9 11.68 5.39 3.17
CA ASN A 9 12.82 4.93 3.96
C ASN A 9 12.41 3.85 5.00
N GLN A 10 11.25 3.24 4.83
CA GLN A 10 10.68 2.23 5.73
C GLN A 10 10.30 2.77 7.13
N MET A 11 10.21 4.07 7.27
CA MET A 11 9.65 4.77 8.44
C MET A 11 8.46 5.63 7.99
N THR A 12 8.67 6.37 6.94
CA THR A 12 7.70 7.24 6.30
C THR A 12 7.89 7.21 4.79
N SER A 13 7.06 7.95 4.08
CA SER A 13 7.04 7.97 2.63
C SER A 13 6.73 9.36 2.09
N ALA A 14 7.00 9.55 0.82
CA ALA A 14 6.66 10.77 0.10
C ALA A 14 6.11 10.44 -1.29
N LEU A 15 5.26 11.32 -1.81
CA LEU A 15 4.84 11.31 -3.20
C LEU A 15 5.34 12.58 -3.88
N ILE A 16 6.00 12.42 -5.01
CA ILE A 16 6.62 13.50 -5.78
C ILE A 16 5.89 13.65 -7.11
N SER A 17 5.41 14.85 -7.41
CA SER A 17 4.76 15.16 -8.68
C SER A 17 5.78 15.47 -9.80
N MET A 18 5.29 15.53 -11.05
CA MET A 18 6.14 15.75 -12.23
C MET A 18 6.97 17.03 -12.16
N ASP A 19 6.47 18.07 -11.50
CA ASP A 19 7.12 19.36 -11.33
C ASP A 19 8.06 19.41 -10.10
N THR A 20 8.44 18.26 -9.58
CA THR A 20 9.28 18.07 -8.40
C THR A 20 8.61 18.40 -7.07
N ASN A 21 7.35 18.84 -7.04
CA ASN A 21 6.69 19.15 -5.78
C ASN A 21 6.51 17.90 -4.90
N VAL A 22 6.81 18.04 -3.62
CA VAL A 22 6.49 17.02 -2.62
C VAL A 22 5.02 17.16 -2.27
N ALA A 23 4.17 16.34 -2.91
CA ALA A 23 2.72 16.43 -2.78
C ALA A 23 2.17 15.75 -1.52
N TRP A 24 2.96 14.86 -0.92
CA TRP A 24 2.61 14.13 0.29
C TRP A 24 3.88 13.73 1.05
N PHE A 25 3.93 14.05 2.34
CA PHE A 25 5.03 13.63 3.22
C PHE A 25 4.58 13.65 4.68
N PRO A 26 4.09 12.52 5.22
CA PRO A 26 3.85 12.40 6.66
C PRO A 26 5.16 12.24 7.42
N ALA A 27 5.24 12.77 8.63
CA ALA A 27 6.43 12.64 9.48
C ALA A 27 6.03 12.68 10.96
N PRO A 28 6.64 11.82 11.81
CA PRO A 28 7.82 10.97 11.51
C PRO A 28 7.51 9.60 10.93
N ARG A 29 6.23 9.18 10.88
CA ARG A 29 5.80 7.84 10.43
C ARG A 29 4.83 7.91 9.28
N PHE A 30 4.58 6.76 8.63
CA PHE A 30 3.57 6.63 7.56
C PHE A 30 2.20 7.20 7.94
N ASP A 31 1.77 6.98 9.19
CA ASP A 31 0.45 7.36 9.70
C ASP A 31 0.43 8.71 10.44
N SER A 32 1.51 9.44 10.39
CA SER A 32 1.62 10.77 11.02
C SER A 32 0.93 11.85 10.20
N SER A 33 0.69 13.00 10.83
CA SER A 33 0.25 14.21 10.15
C SER A 33 1.27 14.64 9.09
N PRO A 34 0.85 14.95 7.87
CA PRO A 34 1.76 15.34 6.80
C PRO A 34 2.32 16.75 6.98
N ILE A 35 3.59 16.90 6.62
CA ILE A 35 4.27 18.20 6.51
C ILE A 35 3.95 18.85 5.15
N PHE A 36 3.74 18.04 4.13
CA PHE A 36 3.25 18.44 2.82
C PHE A 36 2.04 17.57 2.46
N ALA A 37 0.97 18.23 2.04
CA ALA A 37 -0.32 17.59 1.77
C ALA A 37 -1.07 18.24 0.60
N SER A 38 -0.36 18.76 -0.39
CA SER A 38 -0.99 19.41 -1.55
C SER A 38 -1.90 18.46 -2.33
N ILE A 39 -1.69 17.15 -2.23
CA ILE A 39 -2.58 16.15 -2.82
C ILE A 39 -4.00 16.20 -2.24
N LEU A 40 -4.16 16.63 -0.99
CA LEU A 40 -5.46 16.80 -0.32
C LEU A 40 -5.97 18.25 -0.31
N ASP A 41 -5.06 19.21 -0.47
CA ASP A 41 -5.38 20.64 -0.47
C ASP A 41 -4.31 21.40 -1.26
N GLU A 42 -4.58 21.67 -2.52
CA GLU A 42 -3.63 22.34 -3.41
C GLU A 42 -3.28 23.77 -2.95
N GLU A 43 -4.23 24.45 -2.29
CA GLU A 43 -4.05 25.83 -1.84
C GLU A 43 -3.28 25.92 -0.53
N HIS A 44 -3.58 25.03 0.45
CA HIS A 44 -3.06 25.13 1.81
C HIS A 44 -2.12 23.99 2.21
N GLY A 45 -1.95 22.99 1.35
CA GLY A 45 -1.16 21.78 1.65
C GLY A 45 0.34 21.96 1.63
N GLY A 46 0.82 23.15 1.37
CA GLY A 46 2.25 23.44 1.33
C GLY A 46 2.91 23.10 0.00
N GLU A 47 4.22 23.32 -0.06
CA GLU A 47 5.00 23.17 -1.28
C GLU A 47 6.48 22.91 -0.95
N PHE A 48 7.09 21.99 -1.67
CA PHE A 48 8.54 21.83 -1.70
C PHE A 48 8.94 21.48 -3.13
N ARG A 49 9.37 22.50 -3.88
CA ARG A 49 9.56 22.40 -5.32
C ARG A 49 10.88 23.02 -5.77
N VAL A 50 11.51 22.39 -6.76
CA VAL A 50 12.70 22.92 -7.44
C VAL A 50 12.25 23.43 -8.82
N VAL A 51 12.40 24.72 -9.06
CA VAL A 51 11.95 25.40 -10.30
C VAL A 51 13.16 25.95 -11.03
N PRO A 52 13.43 25.52 -12.27
CA PRO A 52 14.51 26.12 -13.07
C PRO A 52 14.19 27.57 -13.42
N ARG A 53 15.22 28.39 -13.58
CA ARG A 53 15.07 29.80 -13.96
C ARG A 53 14.51 29.97 -15.38
N GLY A 54 14.83 29.06 -16.27
CA GLY A 54 14.33 29.08 -17.65
C GLY A 54 12.99 28.40 -17.83
N LYS A 55 12.33 28.66 -18.94
CA LYS A 55 11.07 27.96 -19.27
C LYS A 55 11.32 26.47 -19.43
N VAL A 56 10.48 25.64 -18.80
CA VAL A 56 10.55 24.19 -18.92
C VAL A 56 10.10 23.73 -20.30
N ILE A 57 10.94 22.95 -20.97
CA ILE A 57 10.66 22.37 -22.30
C ILE A 57 10.06 20.98 -22.13
N SER A 58 10.73 20.13 -21.33
CA SER A 58 10.27 18.75 -21.05
C SER A 58 10.82 18.27 -19.73
N THR A 59 10.18 17.22 -19.19
CA THR A 59 10.58 16.57 -17.94
C THR A 59 10.52 15.07 -18.15
N SER A 60 11.56 14.37 -17.68
CA SER A 60 11.59 12.91 -17.65
C SER A 60 11.95 12.42 -16.25
N ARG A 61 11.48 11.23 -15.90
CA ARG A 61 11.73 10.64 -14.58
C ARG A 61 12.04 9.17 -14.70
N GLU A 62 12.91 8.69 -13.80
CA GLU A 62 13.23 7.29 -13.67
C GLU A 62 13.64 6.97 -12.23
N TYR A 63 13.41 5.75 -11.80
CA TYR A 63 14.01 5.22 -10.58
C TYR A 63 15.43 4.75 -10.89
N LEU A 64 16.43 5.32 -10.20
CA LEU A 64 17.83 4.87 -10.28
C LEU A 64 18.01 3.51 -9.60
N THR A 65 17.32 3.30 -8.51
CA THR A 65 17.12 2.06 -7.78
C THR A 65 15.82 2.20 -6.99
N TYR A 66 15.46 1.24 -6.15
CA TYR A 66 14.24 1.31 -5.35
C TYR A 66 14.24 2.59 -4.49
N ASN A 67 13.13 3.31 -4.52
CA ASN A 67 12.93 4.52 -3.70
C ASN A 67 13.99 5.63 -3.87
N VAL A 68 14.64 5.68 -5.01
CA VAL A 68 15.55 6.76 -5.42
C VAL A 68 15.11 7.25 -6.78
N LEU A 69 14.56 8.46 -6.82
CA LEU A 69 13.95 9.03 -8.01
C LEU A 69 14.85 10.10 -8.61
N ARG A 70 15.12 10.01 -9.93
CA ARG A 70 15.76 11.08 -10.68
C ARG A 70 14.76 11.74 -11.61
N THR A 71 14.60 13.05 -11.44
CA THR A 71 13.81 13.91 -12.34
C THR A 71 14.78 14.78 -13.14
N THR A 72 14.71 14.70 -14.46
CA THR A 72 15.51 15.54 -15.36
C THR A 72 14.58 16.56 -16.02
N ILE A 73 14.87 17.84 -15.79
CA ILE A 73 14.11 18.96 -16.33
C ILE A 73 14.95 19.61 -17.43
N TYR A 74 14.44 19.58 -18.66
CA TYR A 74 15.05 20.29 -19.78
C TYR A 74 14.39 21.66 -19.89
N ALA A 75 15.16 22.72 -19.66
CA ALA A 75 14.69 24.08 -19.70
C ALA A 75 15.50 24.93 -20.68
N GLU A 76 15.01 26.10 -21.03
CA GLU A 76 15.77 27.07 -21.81
C GLU A 76 17.05 27.43 -21.05
N GLY A 77 18.19 27.26 -21.70
CA GLY A 77 19.51 27.56 -21.15
C GLY A 77 20.24 26.38 -20.53
N GLY A 78 19.57 25.26 -20.25
CA GLY A 78 20.23 24.06 -19.70
C GLY A 78 19.29 23.10 -18.98
N LYS A 79 19.83 22.00 -18.50
CA LYS A 79 19.06 21.01 -17.74
C LYS A 79 19.30 21.10 -16.25
N VAL A 80 18.32 20.67 -15.50
CA VAL A 80 18.36 20.51 -14.05
C VAL A 80 17.97 19.09 -13.69
N THR A 81 18.82 18.41 -12.94
CA THR A 81 18.56 17.04 -12.47
C THR A 81 18.34 17.07 -10.97
N VAL A 82 17.22 16.54 -10.51
CA VAL A 82 16.87 16.42 -9.08
C VAL A 82 16.78 14.94 -8.73
N THR A 83 17.66 14.49 -7.83
CA THR A 83 17.61 13.12 -7.32
C THR A 83 17.07 13.15 -5.89
N ASP A 84 15.91 12.53 -5.70
CA ASP A 84 15.17 12.54 -4.45
C ASP A 84 15.22 11.20 -3.75
N LEU A 85 15.40 11.23 -2.44
CA LEU A 85 15.27 10.06 -1.58
C LEU A 85 14.95 10.47 -0.14
N LEU A 86 14.47 9.51 0.64
CA LEU A 86 14.33 9.65 2.08
C LEU A 86 15.50 8.89 2.73
N PRO A 87 16.37 9.57 3.51
CA PRO A 87 17.52 8.90 4.11
C PRO A 87 17.08 7.86 5.14
N ILE A 88 17.75 6.71 5.15
CA ILE A 88 17.47 5.64 6.10
C ILE A 88 17.72 6.12 7.53
N GLY A 89 16.75 5.88 8.41
CA GLY A 89 16.86 6.19 9.84
C GLY A 89 16.46 7.60 10.24
N GLU A 90 16.10 8.48 9.30
CA GLU A 90 15.72 9.86 9.60
C GLU A 90 14.37 10.21 8.92
N PRO A 91 13.46 10.88 9.64
CA PRO A 91 12.21 11.35 9.02
C PRO A 91 12.47 12.62 8.19
N ALA A 92 13.07 12.44 7.03
CA ALA A 92 13.64 13.50 6.23
C ALA A 92 13.55 13.24 4.73
N ILE A 93 13.79 14.28 3.96
CA ILE A 93 13.95 14.23 2.51
C ILE A 93 15.29 14.84 2.13
N ILE A 94 16.07 14.17 1.31
CA ILE A 94 17.27 14.73 0.68
C ILE A 94 17.01 14.89 -0.81
N ARG A 95 17.33 16.07 -1.35
CA ARG A 95 17.25 16.38 -2.76
C ARG A 95 18.62 16.81 -3.27
N LYS A 96 19.24 16.00 -4.13
CA LYS A 96 20.47 16.37 -4.81
C LYS A 96 20.09 17.08 -6.10
N VAL A 97 20.46 18.36 -6.21
CA VAL A 97 20.19 19.21 -7.36
C VAL A 97 21.47 19.42 -8.15
N GLU A 98 21.49 18.99 -9.39
CA GLU A 98 22.59 19.20 -10.35
C GLU A 98 22.06 20.13 -11.44
N ALA A 99 22.46 21.39 -11.37
CA ALA A 99 21.85 22.44 -12.19
C ALA A 99 22.88 23.07 -13.15
N GLU A 100 22.58 23.08 -14.44
CA GLU A 100 23.33 23.80 -15.46
C GLU A 100 22.96 25.29 -15.54
N ILE A 101 21.82 25.64 -14.94
CA ILE A 101 21.26 26.98 -14.84
C ILE A 101 20.81 27.24 -13.39
N PRO A 102 20.67 28.50 -12.96
CA PRO A 102 20.12 28.79 -11.64
C PRO A 102 18.73 28.21 -11.44
N VAL A 103 18.42 27.82 -10.19
CA VAL A 103 17.12 27.30 -9.80
C VAL A 103 16.59 28.04 -8.58
N ARG A 104 15.27 28.05 -8.44
CA ARG A 104 14.57 28.54 -7.27
C ARG A 104 13.94 27.36 -6.54
N VAL A 105 14.21 27.27 -5.25
CA VAL A 105 13.62 26.24 -4.37
C VAL A 105 12.55 26.89 -3.51
N LYS A 106 11.33 26.37 -3.55
CA LYS A 106 10.21 26.86 -2.77
C LYS A 106 9.92 25.88 -1.64
N VAL A 107 9.89 26.36 -0.39
CA VAL A 107 9.71 25.51 0.80
C VAL A 107 8.65 26.12 1.72
N TYR A 108 7.46 25.52 1.72
CA TYR A 108 6.31 25.97 2.51
C TYR A 108 5.67 24.77 3.22
N PRO A 109 6.27 24.25 4.30
CA PRO A 109 5.67 23.15 5.07
C PRO A 109 4.44 23.61 5.84
N THR A 110 3.58 22.68 6.23
CA THR A 110 2.41 22.91 7.05
C THR A 110 2.36 21.92 8.21
N PHE A 111 1.48 22.15 9.18
CA PHE A 111 1.31 21.27 10.33
C PHE A 111 -0.17 20.92 10.53
N ASN A 112 -0.42 19.83 11.23
CA ASN A 112 -1.75 19.39 11.64
C ASN A 112 -2.70 19.24 10.43
N TYR A 113 -2.29 18.46 9.43
CA TYR A 113 -3.06 18.25 8.20
C TYR A 113 -3.42 19.56 7.50
N ALA A 114 -2.42 20.40 7.27
CA ALA A 114 -2.54 21.70 6.60
C ALA A 114 -3.42 22.72 7.34
N LEU A 115 -3.77 22.47 8.59
CA LEU A 115 -4.58 23.40 9.40
C LEU A 115 -3.77 24.61 9.87
N HIS A 116 -2.49 24.41 10.17
CA HIS A 116 -1.64 25.46 10.75
C HIS A 116 -0.43 25.78 9.89
N ARG A 117 -0.21 27.07 9.64
CA ARG A 117 1.02 27.57 9.04
C ARG A 117 2.11 27.65 10.10
N PRO A 118 3.38 27.40 9.73
CA PRO A 118 4.47 27.45 10.69
C PRO A 118 4.81 28.87 11.14
N VAL A 119 5.40 28.96 12.34
CA VAL A 119 6.22 30.11 12.73
C VAL A 119 7.60 29.88 12.16
N THR A 120 8.11 30.79 11.37
CA THR A 120 9.36 30.62 10.63
C THR A 120 10.49 31.38 11.30
N LYS A 121 11.64 30.72 11.45
CA LYS A 121 12.88 31.33 11.95
C LYS A 121 13.99 31.10 10.93
N PHE A 122 14.70 32.18 10.61
CA PHE A 122 15.76 32.15 9.60
C PHE A 122 17.14 32.06 10.25
N HIS A 123 17.97 31.17 9.72
CA HIS A 123 19.37 30.97 10.07
C HIS A 123 20.24 31.22 8.84
N ARG A 124 21.57 31.23 9.00
CA ARG A 124 22.49 31.60 7.91
C ARG A 124 22.32 30.73 6.64
N SER A 125 22.17 29.41 6.80
CA SER A 125 22.02 28.47 5.68
C SER A 125 20.90 27.46 5.91
N ALA A 126 19.95 27.83 6.77
CA ALA A 126 18.83 26.98 7.13
C ALA A 126 17.58 27.79 7.48
N ILE A 127 16.44 27.15 7.37
CA ILE A 127 15.14 27.70 7.82
C ILE A 127 14.55 26.71 8.81
N GLN A 128 14.06 27.23 9.93
CA GLN A 128 13.34 26.45 10.93
C GLN A 128 11.87 26.80 10.91
N PHE A 129 11.03 25.77 10.84
CA PHE A 129 9.58 25.91 10.85
C PHE A 129 9.02 25.27 12.11
N LEU A 130 8.29 26.03 12.91
CA LEU A 130 7.75 25.59 14.19
C LEU A 130 6.22 25.47 14.10
N ASN A 131 5.68 24.38 14.64
CA ASN A 131 4.23 24.24 14.79
C ASN A 131 3.74 25.21 15.87
N PRO A 132 2.82 26.14 15.55
CA PRO A 132 2.36 27.15 16.53
C PRO A 132 1.51 26.57 17.67
N VAL A 133 0.99 25.36 17.50
CA VAL A 133 0.09 24.71 18.49
C VAL A 133 0.57 23.35 18.96
N GLY A 134 1.82 23.00 18.68
CA GLY A 134 2.41 21.72 19.05
C GLY A 134 3.92 21.80 19.15
N ASP A 135 4.53 20.66 19.37
CA ASP A 135 5.98 20.53 19.54
C ASP A 135 6.71 20.04 18.28
N ASP A 136 6.00 19.95 17.16
CA ASP A 136 6.57 19.56 15.87
C ASP A 136 7.42 20.69 15.30
N CYS A 137 8.50 20.32 14.64
CA CYS A 137 9.43 21.24 14.00
C CYS A 137 9.97 20.65 12.72
N VAL A 138 10.21 21.49 11.73
CA VAL A 138 10.87 21.11 10.47
C VAL A 138 12.06 22.02 10.26
N GLY A 139 13.22 21.44 9.96
CA GLY A 139 14.41 22.16 9.55
C GLY A 139 14.68 21.95 8.07
N PHE A 140 15.04 23.02 7.37
CA PHE A 140 15.46 22.96 5.97
C PHE A 140 16.85 23.55 5.82
N VAL A 141 17.81 22.72 5.40
CA VAL A 141 19.21 23.11 5.20
C VAL A 141 19.49 23.18 3.70
N TYR A 142 19.97 24.32 3.22
CA TYR A 142 20.14 24.58 1.79
C TYR A 142 21.56 24.97 1.35
N GLY A 143 22.50 25.04 2.27
CA GLY A 143 23.91 25.29 1.94
C GLY A 143 24.22 26.69 1.38
N LYS A 144 24.66 26.77 0.14
CA LYS A 144 25.22 28.00 -0.49
C LYS A 144 24.22 28.89 -1.21
N GLY A 145 22.92 28.67 -1.05
CA GLY A 145 21.91 29.47 -1.71
C GLY A 145 21.71 30.86 -1.09
N GLU A 146 21.11 31.75 -1.86
CA GLU A 146 20.63 33.03 -1.37
C GLU A 146 19.13 32.94 -1.05
N ARG A 147 18.74 33.38 0.14
CA ARG A 147 17.38 33.26 0.62
C ARG A 147 16.56 34.53 0.38
N GLU A 148 15.38 34.35 -0.17
CA GLU A 148 14.33 35.37 -0.29
C GLU A 148 13.06 34.83 0.37
N GLY A 149 12.83 35.17 1.66
CA GLY A 149 11.70 34.57 2.43
C GLY A 149 11.84 33.05 2.55
N ASN A 150 10.83 32.33 2.15
CA ASN A 150 10.83 30.85 2.12
C ASN A 150 11.32 30.28 0.79
N GLU A 151 11.92 31.11 -0.05
CA GLU A 151 12.49 30.68 -1.31
C GLU A 151 14.01 30.81 -1.27
N VAL A 152 14.70 29.87 -1.91
CA VAL A 152 16.16 29.85 -1.97
C VAL A 152 16.57 29.85 -3.45
N LEU A 153 17.46 30.77 -3.80
CA LEU A 153 18.08 30.85 -5.12
C LEU A 153 19.40 30.09 -5.08
N LEU A 154 19.49 29.04 -5.90
CA LEU A 154 20.71 28.25 -6.05
C LEU A 154 21.39 28.59 -7.37
N PRO A 155 22.71 28.91 -7.38
CA PRO A 155 23.45 29.07 -8.62
C PRO A 155 23.61 27.72 -9.33
N LYS A 156 24.05 27.76 -10.60
CA LYS A 156 24.45 26.52 -11.28
C LYS A 156 25.49 25.75 -10.45
N GLY A 157 25.42 24.42 -10.50
CA GLY A 157 26.31 23.55 -9.74
C GLY A 157 25.54 22.41 -9.07
N THR A 158 26.22 21.71 -8.15
CA THR A 158 25.66 20.62 -7.39
C THR A 158 25.33 21.08 -5.97
N HIS A 159 24.08 20.81 -5.54
CA HIS A 159 23.56 21.20 -4.24
C HIS A 159 22.85 20.03 -3.57
N PHE A 160 23.01 19.93 -2.26
CA PHE A 160 22.25 19.00 -1.44
C PHE A 160 21.28 19.78 -0.57
N LEU A 161 19.97 19.51 -0.73
CA LEU A 161 18.90 20.09 0.07
C LEU A 161 18.44 19.04 1.07
N TYR A 162 18.31 19.43 2.33
CA TYR A 162 17.93 18.53 3.41
C TYR A 162 16.77 19.12 4.21
N LEU A 163 15.65 18.39 4.27
CA LEU A 163 14.49 18.77 5.05
C LEU A 163 14.22 17.67 6.06
N VAL A 164 14.16 18.00 7.35
CA VAL A 164 14.05 17.01 8.43
C VAL A 164 13.03 17.42 9.47
N TYR A 165 12.30 16.44 9.97
CA TYR A 165 11.33 16.59 11.05
C TYR A 165 11.97 16.36 12.41
N PHE A 166 11.56 17.17 13.41
CA PHE A 166 11.94 17.02 14.82
C PHE A 166 10.75 17.20 15.74
N LYS A 167 10.85 16.65 16.96
CA LYS A 167 10.00 17.03 18.09
C LYS A 167 10.81 17.78 19.14
N ASN A 168 10.14 18.68 19.87
CA ASN A 168 10.70 19.43 21.03
C ASN A 168 12.01 20.15 20.73
N ALA A 169 12.16 20.67 19.51
CA ALA A 169 13.37 21.35 19.11
C ALA A 169 13.48 22.74 19.76
N LYS A 170 14.26 22.87 20.82
CA LYS A 170 14.71 24.15 21.30
C LYS A 170 15.74 24.74 20.32
N HIS A 171 15.85 26.05 20.28
CA HIS A 171 16.69 26.77 19.31
C HIS A 171 18.12 26.22 19.18
N GLY A 172 18.78 25.96 20.30
CA GLY A 172 20.15 25.47 20.30
C GLY A 172 20.31 24.08 19.68
N LEU A 173 19.33 23.21 19.89
CA LEU A 173 19.35 21.86 19.34
C LEU A 173 19.20 21.86 17.81
N PHE A 174 18.38 22.77 17.28
CA PHE A 174 18.23 22.87 15.82
C PHE A 174 19.54 23.31 15.17
N SER A 175 20.15 24.39 15.66
CA SER A 175 21.41 24.92 15.09
C SER A 175 22.53 23.91 15.14
N GLU A 176 22.67 23.19 16.25
CA GLU A 176 23.68 22.15 16.42
C GLU A 176 23.43 20.97 15.50
N LYS A 177 22.19 20.49 15.44
CA LYS A 177 21.78 19.38 14.59
C LYS A 177 21.88 19.74 13.11
N SER A 178 21.50 20.95 12.72
CA SER A 178 21.62 21.43 11.33
C SER A 178 23.08 21.49 10.88
N ALA A 179 23.95 21.99 11.69
CA ALA A 179 25.38 22.03 11.39
C ALA A 179 25.97 20.64 11.23
N LYS A 180 25.60 19.71 12.10
CA LYS A 180 26.04 18.31 12.04
C LYS A 180 25.49 17.61 10.81
N LEU A 181 24.20 17.80 10.51
CA LEU A 181 23.55 17.19 9.35
C LEU A 181 24.05 17.75 8.02
N SER A 182 24.38 19.05 7.94
CA SER A 182 24.93 19.64 6.72
C SER A 182 26.32 19.09 6.36
N LEU A 183 27.05 18.55 7.33
CA LEU A 183 28.35 17.89 7.10
C LEU A 183 28.19 16.48 6.54
N ASP A 184 27.10 15.78 6.89
CA ASP A 184 26.90 14.36 6.59
C ASP A 184 25.81 14.07 5.55
N VAL A 185 25.20 15.09 4.93
CA VAL A 185 24.07 14.92 3.99
C VAL A 185 24.47 14.10 2.77
N GLU A 186 25.61 14.36 2.17
CA GLU A 186 26.12 13.61 1.04
C GLU A 186 26.38 12.14 1.39
N GLU A 187 26.97 11.90 2.55
CA GLU A 187 27.22 10.56 3.07
C GLU A 187 25.89 9.81 3.30
N ALA A 188 24.91 10.44 3.94
CA ALA A 188 23.58 9.88 4.16
C ALA A 188 22.86 9.58 2.85
N PHE A 189 23.00 10.45 1.86
CA PHE A 189 22.46 10.23 0.51
C PHE A 189 23.09 8.98 -0.12
N ASN A 190 24.42 8.91 -0.15
CA ASN A 190 25.13 7.76 -0.75
C ASN A 190 24.85 6.46 -0.01
N ALA A 191 24.78 6.49 1.31
CA ALA A 191 24.44 5.33 2.13
C ALA A 191 23.03 4.79 1.83
N THR A 192 22.08 5.68 1.62
CA THR A 192 20.70 5.30 1.27
C THR A 192 20.63 4.69 -0.13
N VAL A 193 21.33 5.28 -1.11
CA VAL A 193 21.42 4.69 -2.46
C VAL A 193 22.00 3.28 -2.40
N SER A 194 23.09 3.10 -1.63
CA SER A 194 23.72 1.78 -1.45
C SER A 194 22.81 0.78 -0.77
N PHE A 195 22.04 1.21 0.23
CA PHE A 195 21.04 0.39 0.91
C PHE A 195 20.02 -0.20 -0.09
N TRP A 196 19.44 0.64 -0.94
CA TRP A 196 18.45 0.18 -1.92
C TRP A 196 19.06 -0.65 -3.04
N LYS A 197 20.25 -0.28 -3.52
CA LYS A 197 20.98 -1.11 -4.50
C LYS A 197 21.29 -2.51 -3.98
N GLY A 198 21.58 -2.62 -2.68
CA GLY A 198 21.79 -3.91 -2.03
C GLY A 198 20.57 -4.82 -2.01
N LYS A 199 19.36 -4.27 -2.14
CA LYS A 199 18.09 -5.00 -2.21
C LYS A 199 17.62 -5.26 -3.62
N GLU A 200 18.25 -4.66 -4.61
CA GLU A 200 17.81 -4.69 -6.00
C GLU A 200 17.83 -6.11 -6.58
N LYS A 201 16.72 -6.47 -7.22
CA LYS A 201 16.56 -7.75 -7.92
C LYS A 201 16.80 -7.56 -9.42
N ARG A 202 17.22 -8.62 -10.07
CA ARG A 202 17.37 -8.64 -11.54
C ARG A 202 16.02 -8.88 -12.22
N ALA A 203 15.04 -8.08 -11.84
CA ALA A 203 13.69 -8.19 -12.35
C ALA A 203 13.56 -7.53 -13.72
N GLU A 204 12.78 -8.13 -14.60
CA GLU A 204 12.50 -7.61 -15.93
C GLU A 204 11.23 -6.77 -15.95
N GLY A 205 11.37 -5.59 -16.54
CA GLY A 205 10.23 -4.71 -16.79
C GLY A 205 9.95 -3.72 -15.68
N LYS A 206 9.31 -2.65 -16.08
CA LYS A 206 8.97 -1.50 -15.25
C LYS A 206 8.00 -1.87 -14.11
N LEU A 207 7.00 -2.69 -14.40
CA LEU A 207 6.00 -3.11 -13.41
C LEU A 207 6.63 -3.94 -12.29
N ALA A 208 7.55 -4.85 -12.61
CA ALA A 208 8.24 -5.65 -11.59
C ALA A 208 9.12 -4.77 -10.69
N LYS A 209 9.90 -3.87 -11.28
CA LYS A 209 10.76 -2.94 -10.54
C LYS A 209 9.94 -1.99 -9.66
N GLY A 210 8.86 -1.44 -10.19
CA GLY A 210 7.92 -0.60 -9.44
C GLY A 210 7.27 -1.37 -8.27
N SER A 211 6.91 -2.62 -8.49
CA SER A 211 6.33 -3.47 -7.45
C SER A 211 7.31 -3.73 -6.30
N TYR A 212 8.57 -4.01 -6.57
CA TYR A 212 9.58 -4.14 -5.51
C TYR A 212 9.81 -2.81 -4.78
N THR A 213 9.86 -1.69 -5.48
CA THR A 213 9.95 -0.36 -4.87
C THR A 213 8.83 -0.15 -3.84
N VAL A 214 7.59 -0.46 -4.22
CA VAL A 214 6.43 -0.30 -3.34
C VAL A 214 6.46 -1.32 -2.19
N LEU A 215 6.66 -2.60 -2.50
CA LEU A 215 6.55 -3.66 -1.49
C LEU A 215 7.63 -3.55 -0.40
N TYR A 216 8.85 -3.19 -0.75
CA TYR A 216 9.86 -2.87 0.26
C TYR A 216 9.58 -1.54 0.95
N GLY A 217 9.10 -0.55 0.21
CA GLY A 217 8.84 0.79 0.72
C GLY A 217 7.68 0.89 1.71
N VAL A 218 6.67 0.03 1.62
CA VAL A 218 5.52 0.05 2.54
C VAL A 218 5.79 -0.67 3.87
N LEU A 219 6.92 -1.35 4.00
CA LEU A 219 7.28 -2.06 5.23
C LEU A 219 7.81 -1.08 6.27
N TYR A 220 7.20 -1.09 7.44
CA TYR A 220 7.72 -0.34 8.58
C TYR A 220 8.90 -1.11 9.20
N SER A 221 10.12 -0.56 9.13
CA SER A 221 11.33 -1.32 9.45
C SER A 221 11.39 -1.91 10.87
N PRO A 222 10.86 -1.25 11.94
CA PRO A 222 10.91 -1.85 13.28
C PRO A 222 10.10 -3.13 13.45
N THR A 223 9.02 -3.32 12.68
CA THR A 223 8.09 -4.45 12.84
C THR A 223 7.92 -5.28 11.57
N SER A 224 8.32 -4.76 10.43
CA SER A 224 8.03 -5.28 9.08
C SER A 224 6.54 -5.25 8.71
N ALA A 225 5.73 -4.50 9.44
CA ALA A 225 4.32 -4.31 9.11
C ALA A 225 4.18 -3.52 7.80
N PRO A 226 3.46 -4.04 6.79
CA PRO A 226 3.18 -3.27 5.59
C PRO A 226 1.96 -2.38 5.77
N VAL A 227 2.05 -1.10 5.45
CA VAL A 227 0.85 -0.27 5.28
C VAL A 227 0.14 -0.66 3.98
N ALA A 228 -1.18 -0.62 3.98
CA ALA A 228 -1.96 -0.95 2.79
C ALA A 228 -1.65 0.01 1.63
N SER A 229 -1.51 1.30 1.95
CA SER A 229 -1.08 2.35 1.06
C SER A 229 -0.47 3.50 1.89
N PRO A 230 0.45 4.29 1.33
CA PRO A 230 1.06 5.41 2.07
C PRO A 230 0.14 6.62 2.24
N THR A 231 -1.09 6.59 1.72
CA THR A 231 -1.98 7.75 1.65
C THR A 231 -3.29 7.56 2.40
N THR A 232 -3.97 8.66 2.63
CA THR A 232 -5.35 8.69 3.11
C THR A 232 -6.23 9.44 2.12
N SER A 233 -7.47 8.99 2.02
CA SER A 233 -8.60 9.72 1.41
C SER A 233 -8.45 10.06 -0.06
N LEU A 234 -7.60 9.39 -0.79
CA LEU A 234 -7.64 9.46 -2.24
C LEU A 234 -8.90 8.72 -2.72
N PRO A 235 -9.75 9.39 -3.49
CA PRO A 235 -11.10 8.89 -3.75
C PRO A 235 -11.11 7.68 -4.69
N GLU A 236 -11.99 6.72 -4.42
CA GLU A 236 -12.28 5.64 -5.34
C GLU A 236 -12.99 6.15 -6.60
N VAL A 237 -13.76 7.23 -6.45
CA VAL A 237 -14.36 7.99 -7.54
C VAL A 237 -14.15 9.47 -7.26
N VAL A 238 -13.51 10.20 -8.17
CA VAL A 238 -13.26 11.65 -8.00
C VAL A 238 -14.58 12.39 -7.77
N GLY A 239 -14.61 13.20 -6.71
CA GLY A 239 -15.81 13.91 -6.24
C GLY A 239 -16.70 13.07 -5.33
N GLY A 240 -16.42 11.79 -5.13
CA GLY A 240 -17.19 10.87 -4.30
C GLY A 240 -16.76 10.85 -2.83
N LYS A 241 -17.43 9.99 -2.05
CA LYS A 241 -17.29 9.91 -0.59
C LYS A 241 -16.50 8.66 -0.12
N ARG A 242 -16.11 7.78 -1.02
CA ARG A 242 -15.32 6.57 -0.70
C ARG A 242 -13.85 6.94 -0.58
N ASN A 243 -13.50 7.62 0.52
CA ASN A 243 -12.22 8.25 0.78
C ASN A 243 -11.70 7.74 2.13
N TRP A 244 -10.79 6.75 2.12
CA TRP A 244 -10.43 5.98 3.31
C TRP A 244 -8.97 6.16 3.68
N ASP A 245 -8.65 6.07 4.97
CA ASP A 245 -7.29 6.08 5.46
C ASP A 245 -6.69 4.67 5.37
N TYR A 246 -5.65 4.48 4.54
CA TYR A 246 -4.99 3.20 4.30
C TYR A 246 -3.60 3.08 4.95
N ARG A 247 -3.22 4.02 5.80
CA ARG A 247 -1.88 4.06 6.40
C ARG A 247 -1.74 3.13 7.62
N PHE A 248 -2.42 1.99 7.59
CA PHE A 248 -2.43 0.96 8.62
C PHE A 248 -2.09 -0.40 8.02
N ALA A 249 -1.75 -1.35 8.89
CA ALA A 249 -1.49 -2.72 8.51
C ALA A 249 -2.77 -3.56 8.66
N TRP A 250 -3.40 -3.89 7.53
CA TRP A 250 -4.49 -4.86 7.48
C TRP A 250 -3.91 -6.26 7.58
N ILE A 251 -4.57 -7.14 8.32
CA ILE A 251 -4.16 -8.56 8.40
C ILE A 251 -4.25 -9.23 7.03
N ARG A 252 -5.33 -8.99 6.31
CA ARG A 252 -5.55 -9.50 4.94
C ARG A 252 -4.44 -9.05 4.00
N ASP A 253 -4.24 -7.75 3.91
CA ASP A 253 -3.26 -7.14 3.01
C ASP A 253 -1.85 -7.61 3.33
N SER A 254 -1.50 -7.62 4.60
CA SER A 254 -0.19 -8.10 5.09
C SER A 254 0.04 -9.57 4.74
N SER A 255 -1.01 -10.38 4.86
CA SER A 255 -0.97 -11.81 4.51
C SER A 255 -0.76 -12.02 3.01
N ILE A 256 -1.47 -11.26 2.17
CA ILE A 256 -1.28 -11.31 0.71
C ILE A 256 0.13 -10.90 0.34
N VAL A 257 0.63 -9.79 0.90
CA VAL A 257 1.99 -9.31 0.65
C VAL A 257 3.03 -10.36 1.07
N ALA A 258 2.89 -10.94 2.27
CA ALA A 258 3.80 -11.97 2.75
C ALA A 258 3.79 -13.21 1.83
N GLN A 259 2.60 -13.70 1.50
CA GLN A 259 2.44 -14.88 0.65
C GLN A 259 3.07 -14.69 -0.73
N ASP A 260 2.83 -13.56 -1.36
CA ASP A 260 3.33 -13.30 -2.71
C ASP A 260 4.84 -13.01 -2.73
N LEU A 261 5.37 -12.34 -1.72
CA LEU A 261 6.82 -12.18 -1.56
C LEU A 261 7.51 -13.53 -1.37
N ILE A 262 6.95 -14.42 -0.56
CA ILE A 262 7.48 -15.78 -0.38
C ILE A 262 7.44 -16.54 -1.70
N GLU A 263 6.37 -16.43 -2.46
CA GLU A 263 6.21 -17.09 -3.76
C GLU A 263 7.28 -16.67 -4.75
N VAL A 264 7.67 -15.42 -4.78
CA VAL A 264 8.72 -14.91 -5.69
C VAL A 264 10.14 -15.03 -5.13
N GLY A 265 10.31 -15.70 -3.99
CA GLY A 265 11.63 -16.00 -3.41
C GLY A 265 12.09 -15.06 -2.28
N GLU A 266 11.29 -14.07 -1.92
CA GLU A 266 11.58 -13.14 -0.83
C GLU A 266 11.14 -13.72 0.53
N VAL A 267 11.68 -14.88 0.86
CA VAL A 267 11.27 -15.72 2.01
C VAL A 267 11.54 -15.03 3.34
N VAL A 268 12.69 -14.38 3.49
CA VAL A 268 13.07 -13.70 4.74
C VAL A 268 12.14 -12.52 5.02
N THR A 269 11.85 -11.72 4.02
CA THR A 269 10.92 -10.58 4.15
C THR A 269 9.51 -11.06 4.48
N GLY A 270 9.03 -12.08 3.78
CA GLY A 270 7.73 -12.69 4.05
C GLY A 270 7.63 -13.27 5.46
N ARG A 271 8.69 -13.95 5.94
CA ARG A 271 8.75 -14.46 7.31
C ARG A 271 8.68 -13.34 8.36
N ARG A 272 9.33 -12.22 8.13
CA ARG A 272 9.27 -11.07 9.05
C ARG A 272 7.86 -10.49 9.14
N ILE A 273 7.15 -10.40 8.02
CA ILE A 273 5.75 -9.99 8.01
C ILE A 273 4.89 -10.99 8.80
N LEU A 274 5.09 -12.28 8.59
CA LEU A 274 4.38 -13.32 9.36
C LEU A 274 4.67 -13.20 10.86
N ASN A 275 5.89 -12.90 11.26
CA ASN A 275 6.24 -12.70 12.67
C ASN A 275 5.47 -11.52 13.28
N PHE A 276 5.31 -10.42 12.55
CA PHE A 276 4.47 -9.30 12.97
C PHE A 276 3.02 -9.76 13.20
N LEU A 277 2.44 -10.48 12.23
CA LEU A 277 1.07 -10.99 12.33
C LEU A 277 0.90 -11.99 13.47
N LEU A 278 1.85 -12.89 13.66
CA LEU A 278 1.84 -13.85 14.77
C LEU A 278 1.81 -13.16 16.13
N GLY A 279 2.49 -12.03 16.26
CA GLY A 279 2.49 -11.22 17.47
C GLY A 279 1.14 -10.59 17.81
N LEU A 280 0.24 -10.49 16.83
CA LEU A 280 -1.10 -9.92 17.00
C LEU A 280 -2.15 -10.95 17.42
N VAL A 281 -1.86 -12.25 17.29
CA VAL A 281 -2.80 -13.31 17.66
C VAL A 281 -3.03 -13.28 19.16
N ASN A 282 -4.29 -13.15 19.58
CA ASN A 282 -4.67 -13.22 20.98
C ASN A 282 -5.49 -14.49 21.27
N PHE A 283 -5.48 -14.93 22.52
CA PHE A 283 -6.13 -16.17 22.95
C PHE A 283 -7.41 -15.94 23.77
N ALA A 284 -7.90 -14.70 23.84
CA ALA A 284 -9.05 -14.35 24.67
C ALA A 284 -10.36 -14.16 23.88
N SER A 285 -10.25 -13.95 22.56
CA SER A 285 -11.41 -13.65 21.70
C SER A 285 -11.10 -14.10 20.26
N LYS A 286 -11.67 -13.43 19.25
CA LYS A 286 -11.27 -13.63 17.85
C LYS A 286 -9.75 -13.55 17.74
N PRO A 287 -9.07 -14.46 17.03
CA PRO A 287 -7.59 -14.50 16.95
C PRO A 287 -6.98 -13.18 16.55
N PHE A 288 -7.48 -12.57 15.48
CA PHE A 288 -7.18 -11.19 15.13
C PHE A 288 -8.38 -10.33 15.54
N ARG A 289 -8.23 -9.63 16.66
CA ARG A 289 -9.30 -8.85 17.27
C ARG A 289 -9.81 -7.74 16.37
N HIS A 290 -8.91 -7.15 15.57
CA HIS A 290 -9.23 -6.14 14.58
C HIS A 290 -8.79 -6.58 13.18
N PRO A 291 -9.47 -6.15 12.11
CA PRO A 291 -9.00 -6.39 10.74
C PRO A 291 -7.71 -5.65 10.40
N LEU A 292 -7.43 -4.55 11.11
CA LEU A 292 -6.25 -3.71 10.89
C LEU A 292 -5.68 -3.20 12.22
N TYR A 293 -4.40 -2.87 12.19
CA TYR A 293 -3.63 -2.35 13.33
C TYR A 293 -2.70 -1.24 12.86
N THR A 294 -2.17 -0.45 13.79
CA THR A 294 -1.06 0.46 13.47
C THR A 294 0.19 -0.34 13.10
N VAL A 295 1.17 0.30 12.49
CA VAL A 295 2.41 -0.38 12.06
C VAL A 295 3.24 -0.95 13.21
N ASP A 296 3.00 -0.52 14.45
CA ASP A 296 3.61 -1.09 15.65
C ASP A 296 2.71 -2.07 16.41
N GLY A 297 1.60 -2.46 15.80
CA GLY A 297 0.71 -3.50 16.33
C GLY A 297 -0.28 -3.04 17.39
N GLU A 298 -0.49 -1.75 17.51
CA GLU A 298 -1.48 -1.17 18.43
C GLU A 298 -2.84 -1.03 17.76
N ASP A 299 -3.89 -0.87 18.57
CA ASP A 299 -5.23 -0.58 18.09
C ASP A 299 -5.22 0.76 17.33
N PRO A 300 -5.86 0.87 16.15
CA PRO A 300 -5.87 2.11 15.41
C PRO A 300 -6.71 3.18 16.11
N PRO A 301 -6.38 4.47 15.90
CA PRO A 301 -7.17 5.56 16.45
C PRO A 301 -8.59 5.57 15.85
N PRO A 302 -9.58 6.18 16.55
CA PRO A 302 -10.91 6.36 15.99
C PRO A 302 -10.88 7.13 14.67
N GLU A 303 -11.77 6.78 13.75
CA GLU A 303 -11.94 7.51 12.49
C GLU A 303 -12.55 8.88 12.74
N VAL A 304 -11.91 9.91 12.22
CA VAL A 304 -12.41 11.30 12.28
C VAL A 304 -12.39 11.93 10.89
N GLU A 305 -13.32 12.84 10.65
CA GLU A 305 -13.38 13.63 9.42
C GLU A 305 -12.70 14.98 9.63
N LEU A 306 -11.78 15.35 8.74
CA LEU A 306 -11.09 16.63 8.77
C LEU A 306 -11.81 17.62 7.83
N LYS A 307 -12.71 18.41 8.41
CA LYS A 307 -13.66 19.24 7.64
C LYS A 307 -13.02 20.44 6.93
N TRP A 308 -11.80 20.84 7.32
CA TRP A 308 -11.09 21.95 6.68
C TRP A 308 -10.36 21.58 5.39
N LEU A 309 -10.24 20.29 5.09
CA LEU A 309 -9.58 19.81 3.87
C LEU A 309 -10.61 19.56 2.77
N PRO A 310 -10.39 20.12 1.56
CA PRO A 310 -11.30 19.88 0.43
C PRO A 310 -11.20 18.45 -0.14
N GLY A 311 -10.07 17.76 0.12
CA GLY A 311 -9.76 16.45 -0.44
C GLY A 311 -9.21 16.54 -1.86
N TYR A 312 -8.73 15.40 -2.36
CA TYR A 312 -8.17 15.28 -3.70
C TYR A 312 -9.20 15.69 -4.76
N LYS A 313 -8.88 16.72 -5.54
CA LYS A 313 -9.79 17.28 -6.57
C LYS A 313 -11.21 17.52 -6.03
N GLY A 314 -11.31 18.04 -4.81
CA GLY A 314 -12.59 18.34 -4.16
C GLY A 314 -13.35 17.12 -3.65
N SER A 315 -12.68 16.01 -3.41
CA SER A 315 -13.30 14.76 -2.95
C SER A 315 -13.29 14.68 -1.43
N ALA A 316 -14.27 15.30 -0.81
CA ALA A 316 -14.51 15.23 0.64
C ALA A 316 -15.48 14.10 1.00
N PRO A 317 -15.45 13.56 2.25
CA PRO A 317 -14.60 14.01 3.36
C PRO A 317 -13.19 13.40 3.31
N VAL A 318 -12.23 14.10 3.92
CA VAL A 318 -10.93 13.55 4.27
C VAL A 318 -11.04 12.89 5.63
N ARG A 319 -10.57 11.64 5.74
CA ARG A 319 -10.64 10.85 6.97
C ARG A 319 -9.25 10.48 7.49
N VAL A 320 -9.13 10.44 8.81
CA VAL A 320 -7.96 9.95 9.53
C VAL A 320 -8.44 8.88 10.50
N GLY A 321 -7.71 7.76 10.57
CA GLY A 321 -8.22 6.55 11.19
C GLY A 321 -9.17 5.81 10.25
N ASN A 322 -9.51 4.57 10.58
CA ASN A 322 -10.36 3.76 9.72
C ASN A 322 -11.33 2.91 10.56
N LYS A 323 -12.61 3.21 10.45
CA LYS A 323 -13.68 2.55 11.22
C LYS A 323 -13.86 1.07 10.88
N ALA A 324 -13.28 0.58 9.78
CA ALA A 324 -13.24 -0.84 9.48
C ALA A 324 -12.56 -1.65 10.61
N SER A 325 -11.72 -1.02 11.45
CA SER A 325 -11.11 -1.66 12.62
C SER A 325 -12.11 -2.23 13.62
N GLU A 326 -13.35 -1.71 13.64
CA GLU A 326 -14.42 -2.14 14.53
C GLU A 326 -15.26 -3.29 13.94
N GLN A 327 -15.03 -3.67 12.69
CA GLN A 327 -15.82 -4.66 11.98
C GLN A 327 -15.41 -6.09 12.31
N LEU A 328 -16.39 -7.01 12.27
CA LEU A 328 -16.12 -8.43 12.19
C LEU A 328 -15.89 -8.80 10.72
N GLN A 329 -14.70 -9.29 10.39
CA GLN A 329 -14.33 -9.75 9.07
C GLN A 329 -13.81 -11.19 9.18
N LEU A 330 -14.55 -12.13 8.62
CA LEU A 330 -14.31 -13.57 8.80
C LEU A 330 -13.35 -14.20 7.78
N ASP A 331 -12.92 -13.46 6.77
CA ASP A 331 -11.95 -13.91 5.77
C ASP A 331 -10.48 -13.83 6.26
N VAL A 332 -10.24 -13.03 7.27
CA VAL A 332 -8.90 -12.61 7.72
C VAL A 332 -8.01 -13.80 8.10
N GLU A 333 -8.52 -14.72 8.92
CA GLU A 333 -7.77 -15.90 9.38
C GLU A 333 -7.43 -16.83 8.22
N GLY A 334 -8.28 -16.90 7.20
CA GLY A 334 -8.02 -17.69 5.99
C GLY A 334 -6.84 -17.17 5.20
N PHE A 335 -6.76 -15.87 5.00
CA PHE A 335 -5.62 -15.24 4.33
C PHE A 335 -4.32 -15.46 5.12
N PHE A 336 -4.38 -15.28 6.44
CA PHE A 336 -3.21 -15.50 7.30
C PHE A 336 -2.73 -16.94 7.25
N MET A 337 -3.62 -17.91 7.41
CA MET A 337 -3.28 -19.34 7.37
C MET A 337 -2.71 -19.75 6.02
N SER A 338 -3.23 -19.18 4.94
CA SER A 338 -2.69 -19.41 3.59
C SER A 338 -1.25 -18.91 3.46
N ALA A 339 -0.94 -17.72 3.98
CA ALA A 339 0.41 -17.18 3.96
C ALA A 339 1.39 -18.00 4.82
N LEU A 340 0.95 -18.43 6.01
CA LEU A 340 1.73 -19.29 6.89
C LEU A 340 2.07 -20.63 6.21
N TRP A 341 1.08 -21.25 5.58
CA TRP A 341 1.27 -22.49 4.83
C TRP A 341 2.22 -22.30 3.65
N LYS A 342 2.12 -21.19 2.91
CA LYS A 342 3.03 -20.86 1.81
C LYS A 342 4.48 -20.81 2.28
N TYR A 343 4.74 -20.22 3.43
CA TYR A 343 6.07 -20.19 4.02
C TYR A 343 6.61 -21.61 4.26
N TYR A 344 5.82 -22.45 4.91
CA TYR A 344 6.21 -23.84 5.16
C TYR A 344 6.41 -24.63 3.85
N GLU A 345 5.50 -24.49 2.90
CA GLU A 345 5.57 -25.15 1.60
C GLU A 345 6.87 -24.81 0.86
N LYS A 346 7.33 -23.57 0.94
CA LYS A 346 8.57 -23.13 0.28
C LYS A 346 9.84 -23.47 1.04
N THR A 347 9.79 -23.58 2.35
CA THR A 347 10.99 -23.73 3.19
C THR A 347 11.14 -25.11 3.82
N GLY A 348 10.04 -25.83 4.04
CA GLY A 348 10.05 -27.06 4.83
C GLY A 348 10.40 -26.82 6.30
N ASP A 349 10.26 -25.61 6.81
CA ASP A 349 10.65 -25.19 8.17
C ASP A 349 9.72 -25.79 9.23
N LEU A 350 9.99 -27.04 9.62
CA LEU A 350 9.19 -27.77 10.61
C LEU A 350 9.32 -27.15 12.00
N VAL A 351 10.47 -26.56 12.33
CA VAL A 351 10.66 -25.87 13.62
C VAL A 351 9.69 -24.70 13.75
N PHE A 352 9.52 -23.96 12.68
CA PHE A 352 8.52 -22.88 12.63
C PHE A 352 7.10 -23.40 12.89
N LEU A 353 6.69 -24.49 12.22
CA LEU A 353 5.36 -25.07 12.46
C LEU A 353 5.18 -25.49 13.91
N LYS A 354 6.21 -26.03 14.53
CA LYS A 354 6.16 -26.42 15.94
C LYS A 354 6.01 -25.20 16.87
N GLU A 355 6.71 -24.14 16.60
CA GLU A 355 6.63 -22.88 17.36
C GLU A 355 5.25 -22.23 17.29
N VAL A 356 4.56 -22.33 16.16
CA VAL A 356 3.25 -21.67 15.94
C VAL A 356 2.06 -22.60 16.21
N GLU A 357 2.30 -23.84 16.57
CA GLU A 357 1.27 -24.87 16.75
C GLU A 357 0.08 -24.41 17.60
N GLU A 358 0.32 -23.83 18.76
CA GLU A 358 -0.75 -23.38 19.66
C GLU A 358 -1.59 -22.25 19.05
N LYS A 359 -0.96 -21.35 18.33
CA LYS A 359 -1.66 -20.27 17.63
C LYS A 359 -2.53 -20.82 16.50
N VAL A 360 -2.00 -21.75 15.72
CA VAL A 360 -2.74 -22.44 14.65
C VAL A 360 -3.97 -23.17 15.22
N LYS A 361 -3.80 -23.91 16.31
CA LYS A 361 -4.90 -24.61 16.98
C LYS A 361 -5.97 -23.61 17.46
N TYR A 362 -5.55 -22.52 18.07
CA TYR A 362 -6.48 -21.50 18.55
C TYR A 362 -7.29 -20.89 17.40
N ILE A 363 -6.62 -20.50 16.32
CA ILE A 363 -7.26 -19.94 15.13
C ILE A 363 -8.31 -20.92 14.58
N ALA A 364 -7.92 -22.16 14.36
CA ALA A 364 -8.81 -23.17 13.77
C ALA A 364 -9.97 -23.51 14.70
N ASN A 365 -9.75 -23.60 16.01
CA ASN A 365 -10.82 -23.83 16.98
C ASN A 365 -11.82 -22.67 16.99
N TRP A 366 -11.33 -21.45 16.95
CA TRP A 366 -12.20 -20.27 16.88
C TRP A 366 -13.06 -20.28 15.61
N VAL A 367 -12.43 -20.47 14.46
CA VAL A 367 -13.11 -20.52 13.15
C VAL A 367 -14.14 -21.65 13.12
N SER A 368 -13.77 -22.85 13.61
CA SER A 368 -14.66 -24.02 13.67
C SER A 368 -15.93 -23.75 14.49
N ARG A 369 -15.83 -22.96 15.55
CA ARG A 369 -16.97 -22.61 16.41
C ARG A 369 -17.79 -21.42 15.91
N ASN A 370 -17.25 -20.61 15.01
CA ASN A 370 -17.80 -19.31 14.66
C ASN A 370 -18.11 -19.10 13.17
N TRP A 371 -17.95 -20.11 12.33
CA TRP A 371 -18.20 -19.94 10.88
C TRP A 371 -19.69 -19.67 10.56
N GLY A 372 -20.59 -19.87 11.51
CA GLY A 372 -22.01 -19.54 11.37
C GLY A 372 -22.35 -18.06 11.52
N LEU A 373 -21.39 -17.22 11.91
CA LEU A 373 -21.61 -15.77 12.06
C LEU A 373 -21.72 -15.05 10.72
N THR A 374 -22.38 -13.90 10.74
CA THR A 374 -22.35 -12.93 9.63
C THR A 374 -21.21 -11.96 9.82
N ASP A 375 -20.77 -11.30 8.75
CA ASP A 375 -19.66 -10.35 8.80
C ASP A 375 -19.80 -9.19 7.80
N ALA A 376 -18.79 -8.34 7.77
CA ALA A 376 -18.71 -7.19 6.84
C ALA A 376 -18.01 -7.52 5.51
N SER A 377 -17.45 -8.72 5.35
CA SER A 377 -16.70 -9.23 4.20
C SER A 377 -15.34 -8.56 3.94
N ILE A 378 -14.64 -9.06 2.93
CA ILE A 378 -13.45 -8.46 2.34
C ILE A 378 -13.70 -6.99 1.91
N TRP A 379 -14.94 -6.69 1.55
CA TRP A 379 -15.34 -5.37 1.07
C TRP A 379 -15.60 -4.35 2.17
N GLU A 380 -15.56 -4.80 3.43
CA GLU A 380 -15.70 -3.91 4.59
C GLU A 380 -16.99 -3.08 4.54
N GLU A 381 -18.11 -3.72 4.17
CA GLU A 381 -19.40 -3.05 4.07
C GLU A 381 -19.83 -2.47 5.42
N ARG A 382 -19.99 -1.16 5.47
CA ARG A 382 -20.38 -0.45 6.70
C ARG A 382 -21.88 -0.54 6.94
N GLY A 383 -22.26 -0.93 8.16
CA GLY A 383 -23.66 -1.03 8.58
C GLY A 383 -24.42 -2.23 8.02
N VAL A 384 -23.75 -3.15 7.34
CA VAL A 384 -24.35 -4.36 6.76
C VAL A 384 -23.55 -5.56 7.22
N SER A 385 -24.26 -6.62 7.63
CA SER A 385 -23.67 -7.89 8.03
C SER A 385 -24.43 -9.03 7.38
N ARG A 386 -23.73 -9.91 6.65
CA ARG A 386 -24.33 -10.99 5.86
C ARG A 386 -23.48 -12.25 5.94
N HIS A 387 -24.04 -13.36 5.46
CA HIS A 387 -23.28 -14.58 5.19
C HIS A 387 -22.64 -14.49 3.81
N TYR A 388 -21.50 -13.78 3.73
CA TYR A 388 -20.76 -13.62 2.47
C TYR A 388 -20.07 -14.90 2.08
N THR A 389 -20.25 -15.31 0.84
CA THR A 389 -19.70 -16.56 0.29
C THR A 389 -18.18 -16.59 0.37
N HIS A 390 -17.52 -15.50 0.00
CA HIS A 390 -16.06 -15.39 0.07
C HIS A 390 -15.55 -15.57 1.50
N SER A 391 -16.17 -14.91 2.49
CA SER A 391 -15.80 -15.06 3.90
C SER A 391 -15.92 -16.50 4.39
N LYS A 392 -17.03 -17.17 4.04
CA LYS A 392 -17.26 -18.58 4.39
C LYS A 392 -16.20 -19.49 3.76
N ALA A 393 -15.88 -19.28 2.49
CA ALA A 393 -14.86 -20.04 1.79
C ALA A 393 -13.47 -19.82 2.40
N MET A 394 -13.14 -18.60 2.81
CA MET A 394 -11.86 -18.31 3.45
C MET A 394 -11.76 -18.92 4.87
N MET A 395 -12.87 -19.03 5.58
CA MET A 395 -12.90 -19.82 6.85
C MET A 395 -12.62 -21.29 6.58
N TRP A 396 -13.16 -21.86 5.52
CA TRP A 396 -12.84 -23.20 5.08
C TRP A 396 -11.33 -23.35 4.78
N VAL A 397 -10.73 -22.37 4.11
CA VAL A 397 -9.29 -22.33 3.83
C VAL A 397 -8.48 -22.35 5.13
N ALA A 398 -8.89 -21.55 6.13
CA ALA A 398 -8.23 -21.54 7.44
C ALA A 398 -8.23 -22.93 8.08
N LEU A 399 -9.36 -23.62 8.08
CA LEU A 399 -9.50 -24.96 8.63
C LEU A 399 -8.67 -26.00 7.85
N LYS A 400 -8.65 -25.89 6.52
CA LYS A 400 -7.85 -26.77 5.66
C LYS A 400 -6.36 -26.64 5.95
N ARG A 401 -5.85 -25.41 5.98
CA ARG A 401 -4.42 -25.16 6.22
C ARG A 401 -4.00 -25.57 7.62
N ALA A 402 -4.85 -25.31 8.61
CA ALA A 402 -4.61 -25.79 9.99
C ALA A 402 -4.52 -27.32 10.06
N GLY A 403 -5.42 -28.02 9.38
CA GLY A 403 -5.37 -29.49 9.30
C GLY A 403 -4.10 -30.01 8.63
N GLU A 404 -3.65 -29.34 7.59
CA GLU A 404 -2.40 -29.67 6.92
C GLU A 404 -1.18 -29.45 7.84
N VAL A 405 -1.16 -28.35 8.60
CA VAL A 405 -0.11 -28.07 9.59
C VAL A 405 -0.07 -29.18 10.65
N MET A 406 -1.22 -29.57 11.18
CA MET A 406 -1.29 -30.66 12.19
C MET A 406 -0.74 -31.98 11.61
N ARG A 407 -1.09 -32.33 10.40
CA ARG A 407 -0.57 -33.55 9.75
C ARG A 407 0.95 -33.50 9.58
N GLU A 408 1.52 -32.39 9.20
CA GLU A 408 2.97 -32.22 9.09
C GLU A 408 3.65 -32.37 10.47
N LEU A 409 2.98 -32.02 11.56
CA LEU A 409 3.46 -32.20 12.93
C LEU A 409 3.21 -33.61 13.48
N GLY A 410 2.64 -34.53 12.68
CA GLY A 410 2.32 -35.90 13.12
C GLY A 410 1.06 -36.01 13.94
N GLU A 411 0.19 -35.01 13.90
CA GLU A 411 -1.08 -34.99 14.59
C GLU A 411 -2.26 -35.20 13.64
N GLU A 412 -3.47 -35.36 14.19
CA GLU A 412 -4.69 -35.50 13.41
C GLU A 412 -5.20 -34.17 12.89
N ASP A 413 -5.95 -34.20 11.80
CA ASP A 413 -6.72 -33.07 11.30
C ASP A 413 -8.01 -32.97 12.12
N TYR A 414 -7.97 -32.20 13.21
CA TYR A 414 -9.08 -32.06 14.18
C TYR A 414 -10.31 -31.35 13.61
N TRP A 415 -10.19 -30.68 12.47
CA TRP A 415 -11.24 -29.80 11.93
C TRP A 415 -11.83 -30.33 10.62
N LYS A 416 -11.54 -31.55 10.25
CA LYS A 416 -12.02 -32.16 9.00
C LYS A 416 -13.56 -32.17 8.92
N GLU A 417 -14.22 -32.61 9.99
CA GLU A 417 -15.68 -32.63 10.06
C GLU A 417 -16.30 -31.24 9.97
N SER A 418 -15.75 -30.28 10.73
CA SER A 418 -16.21 -28.89 10.71
C SER A 418 -16.06 -28.27 9.31
N ARG A 419 -14.95 -28.54 8.64
CA ARG A 419 -14.67 -28.07 7.29
C ARG A 419 -15.66 -28.66 6.27
N GLU A 420 -15.96 -29.94 6.38
CA GLU A 420 -16.93 -30.62 5.51
C GLU A 420 -18.34 -30.04 5.69
N LYS A 421 -18.77 -29.81 6.93
CA LYS A 421 -20.05 -29.17 7.24
C LYS A 421 -20.12 -27.74 6.69
N LEU A 422 -19.06 -26.97 6.81
CA LEU A 422 -18.97 -25.61 6.27
C LEU A 422 -19.09 -25.63 4.75
N ARG A 423 -18.37 -26.52 4.07
CA ARG A 423 -18.44 -26.66 2.61
C ARG A 423 -19.85 -27.03 2.15
N GLU A 424 -20.48 -27.97 2.81
CA GLU A 424 -21.88 -28.37 2.53
C GLU A 424 -22.82 -27.17 2.71
N TRP A 425 -22.65 -26.42 3.78
CA TRP A 425 -23.46 -25.22 4.02
C TRP A 425 -23.30 -24.18 2.90
N ILE A 426 -22.09 -23.96 2.44
CA ILE A 426 -21.79 -23.01 1.34
C ILE A 426 -22.53 -23.44 0.05
N PHE A 427 -22.40 -24.69 -0.33
CA PHE A 427 -23.05 -25.20 -1.56
C PHE A 427 -24.56 -25.23 -1.45
N ASN A 428 -25.12 -25.43 -0.26
CA ASN A 428 -26.56 -25.41 -0.06
C ASN A 428 -27.15 -24.00 -0.02
N ASN A 429 -26.39 -22.99 0.39
CA ASN A 429 -26.94 -21.65 0.64
C ASN A 429 -26.39 -20.55 -0.27
N CYS A 430 -25.23 -20.75 -0.89
CA CYS A 430 -24.52 -19.72 -1.66
C CYS A 430 -24.43 -20.01 -3.15
N VAL A 431 -25.19 -20.98 -3.64
CA VAL A 431 -25.24 -21.34 -5.07
C VAL A 431 -26.62 -21.01 -5.63
N HIS A 432 -26.65 -20.31 -6.76
CA HIS A 432 -27.86 -20.01 -7.51
C HIS A 432 -27.61 -20.38 -8.98
N GLU A 433 -28.51 -21.18 -9.56
CA GLU A 433 -28.38 -21.64 -10.96
C GLU A 433 -26.98 -22.19 -11.30
N GLY A 434 -26.35 -22.86 -10.34
CA GLY A 434 -25.05 -23.51 -10.53
C GLY A 434 -23.84 -22.59 -10.39
N TYR A 435 -23.98 -21.31 -10.04
CA TYR A 435 -22.88 -20.41 -9.75
C TYR A 435 -22.88 -19.92 -8.30
N LEU A 436 -21.70 -19.61 -7.78
CA LEU A 436 -21.56 -19.01 -6.44
C LEU A 436 -21.99 -17.55 -6.47
N THR A 437 -22.76 -17.16 -5.45
CA THR A 437 -23.28 -15.80 -5.30
C THR A 437 -22.47 -14.99 -4.30
N ARG A 438 -22.70 -13.69 -4.25
CA ARG A 438 -22.02 -12.77 -3.33
C ARG A 438 -22.25 -13.13 -1.86
N TYR A 439 -23.49 -13.47 -1.50
CA TYR A 439 -23.88 -13.90 -0.16
C TYR A 439 -25.03 -14.89 -0.23
N ALA A 440 -25.27 -15.59 0.87
CA ALA A 440 -26.35 -16.58 0.95
C ALA A 440 -27.71 -15.97 0.58
N GLY A 441 -28.42 -16.62 -0.33
CA GLY A 441 -29.73 -16.17 -0.82
C GLY A 441 -29.69 -15.06 -1.89
N SER A 442 -28.51 -14.57 -2.25
CA SER A 442 -28.34 -13.59 -3.34
C SER A 442 -28.34 -14.24 -4.72
N THR A 443 -28.61 -13.44 -5.74
CA THR A 443 -28.40 -13.79 -7.15
C THR A 443 -27.21 -13.03 -7.75
N ASP A 444 -26.65 -12.06 -7.00
CA ASP A 444 -25.52 -11.24 -7.44
C ASP A 444 -24.20 -12.01 -7.39
N VAL A 445 -23.26 -11.57 -8.20
CA VAL A 445 -21.89 -12.09 -8.19
C VAL A 445 -20.93 -11.07 -7.59
N ASP A 446 -19.77 -11.57 -7.17
CA ASP A 446 -18.73 -10.85 -6.48
C ASP A 446 -17.36 -11.30 -7.02
N SER A 447 -16.58 -10.37 -7.47
CA SER A 447 -15.26 -10.68 -8.06
C SER A 447 -14.25 -11.25 -7.05
N ALA A 448 -14.49 -11.13 -5.75
CA ALA A 448 -13.66 -11.79 -4.74
C ALA A 448 -13.70 -13.32 -4.89
N LEU A 449 -14.77 -13.88 -5.44
CA LEU A 449 -14.91 -15.31 -5.70
C LEU A 449 -13.86 -15.84 -6.70
N LEU A 450 -13.26 -14.98 -7.49
CA LEU A 450 -12.15 -15.35 -8.39
C LEU A 450 -10.93 -15.87 -7.64
N SER A 451 -10.76 -15.49 -6.37
CA SER A 451 -9.66 -15.97 -5.53
C SER A 451 -9.80 -17.43 -5.10
N LEU A 452 -10.99 -18.00 -5.12
CA LEU A 452 -11.25 -19.29 -4.49
C LEU A 452 -10.43 -20.45 -5.04
N PRO A 453 -10.18 -20.58 -6.35
CA PRO A 453 -9.25 -21.60 -6.84
C PRO A 453 -7.79 -21.28 -6.54
N LEU A 454 -7.42 -20.00 -6.36
CA LEU A 454 -6.06 -19.60 -5.99
C LEU A 454 -5.73 -19.96 -4.55
N TYR A 455 -6.74 -20.04 -3.68
CA TYR A 455 -6.61 -20.40 -2.26
C TYR A 455 -7.01 -21.84 -1.94
N GLY A 456 -7.35 -22.64 -2.96
CA GLY A 456 -7.56 -24.08 -2.81
C GLY A 456 -8.95 -24.50 -2.37
N PHE A 457 -9.96 -23.62 -2.45
CA PHE A 457 -11.35 -23.96 -2.14
C PHE A 457 -12.03 -24.72 -3.29
N LEU A 458 -11.72 -24.33 -4.53
CA LEU A 458 -12.23 -24.96 -5.75
C LEU A 458 -11.06 -25.17 -6.72
N ASP A 459 -11.25 -26.05 -7.69
CA ASP A 459 -10.39 -26.14 -8.88
C ASP A 459 -10.91 -25.18 -9.96
N VAL A 460 -10.02 -24.62 -10.77
CA VAL A 460 -10.40 -23.71 -11.88
C VAL A 460 -11.30 -24.41 -12.91
N LYS A 461 -11.24 -25.74 -13.00
CA LYS A 461 -12.01 -26.55 -13.94
C LYS A 461 -13.33 -27.04 -13.36
N ASP A 462 -13.61 -26.82 -12.07
CA ASP A 462 -14.89 -27.18 -11.46
C ASP A 462 -16.02 -26.42 -12.15
N GLU A 463 -17.10 -27.11 -12.47
CA GLU A 463 -18.22 -26.52 -13.22
C GLU A 463 -18.84 -25.35 -12.48
N VAL A 464 -18.98 -25.43 -11.15
CA VAL A 464 -19.50 -24.33 -10.32
C VAL A 464 -18.61 -23.10 -10.47
N PHE A 465 -17.29 -23.27 -10.45
CA PHE A 465 -16.37 -22.16 -10.62
C PHE A 465 -16.44 -21.57 -12.04
N LEU A 466 -16.48 -22.40 -13.07
CA LEU A 466 -16.59 -21.94 -14.46
C LEU A 466 -17.89 -21.16 -14.71
N ARG A 467 -18.98 -21.56 -14.09
CA ARG A 467 -20.26 -20.82 -14.16
C ARG A 467 -20.15 -19.50 -13.40
N THR A 468 -19.49 -19.49 -12.25
CA THR A 468 -19.22 -18.27 -11.47
C THR A 468 -18.35 -17.29 -12.27
N LEU A 469 -17.30 -17.79 -12.90
CA LEU A 469 -16.42 -16.99 -13.76
C LEU A 469 -17.19 -16.33 -14.90
N ARG A 470 -18.06 -17.09 -15.59
CA ARG A 470 -18.90 -16.55 -16.67
C ARG A 470 -19.81 -15.44 -16.18
N LYS A 471 -20.45 -15.64 -15.02
CA LYS A 471 -21.34 -14.60 -14.44
C LYS A 471 -20.57 -13.34 -14.07
N ILE A 472 -19.36 -13.47 -13.54
CA ILE A 472 -18.49 -12.33 -13.25
C ILE A 472 -18.10 -11.63 -14.54
N GLU A 473 -17.69 -12.36 -15.56
CA GLU A 473 -17.34 -11.79 -16.87
C GLU A 473 -18.51 -11.04 -17.49
N GLU A 474 -19.72 -11.62 -17.47
CA GLU A 474 -20.93 -11.01 -18.03
C GLU A 474 -21.35 -9.73 -17.31
N ASN A 475 -21.24 -9.69 -15.99
CA ASN A 475 -21.81 -8.63 -15.16
C ASN A 475 -20.81 -7.57 -14.69
N LEU A 476 -19.53 -7.92 -14.53
CA LEU A 476 -18.56 -7.07 -13.85
C LEU A 476 -17.36 -6.68 -14.72
N LYS A 477 -17.13 -7.33 -15.85
CA LYS A 477 -15.97 -7.10 -16.68
C LYS A 477 -16.07 -5.79 -17.47
N VAL A 478 -14.98 -5.00 -17.46
CA VAL A 478 -14.82 -3.76 -18.23
C VAL A 478 -13.50 -3.87 -19.00
N GLY A 479 -13.56 -4.22 -20.29
CA GLY A 479 -12.35 -4.56 -21.04
C GLY A 479 -11.64 -5.76 -20.38
N PRO A 480 -10.34 -5.72 -20.15
CA PRO A 480 -9.61 -6.77 -19.43
C PRO A 480 -9.74 -6.69 -17.90
N PHE A 481 -10.38 -5.65 -17.38
CA PHE A 481 -10.53 -5.38 -15.95
C PHE A 481 -11.87 -5.85 -15.41
N VAL A 482 -12.00 -5.96 -14.08
CA VAL A 482 -13.23 -6.38 -13.42
C VAL A 482 -13.56 -5.47 -12.23
N LYS A 483 -14.85 -5.14 -12.09
CA LYS A 483 -15.37 -4.42 -10.92
C LYS A 483 -15.47 -5.35 -9.71
N ARG A 484 -15.57 -4.78 -8.50
CA ARG A 484 -15.79 -5.55 -7.26
C ARG A 484 -17.11 -6.33 -7.32
N TYR A 485 -18.19 -5.61 -7.53
CA TYR A 485 -19.60 -6.03 -7.62
C TYR A 485 -20.37 -4.89 -8.28
N ALA A 486 -21.67 -5.06 -8.49
CA ALA A 486 -22.48 -4.03 -9.14
C ALA A 486 -22.71 -2.80 -8.26
N SER A 487 -23.19 -3.01 -7.04
CA SER A 487 -23.50 -1.90 -6.10
C SER A 487 -23.52 -2.36 -4.66
N ASP A 488 -23.40 -1.39 -3.74
CA ASP A 488 -23.56 -1.57 -2.31
C ASP A 488 -24.43 -0.43 -1.71
N PHE A 489 -24.41 -0.29 -0.37
CA PHE A 489 -25.17 0.75 0.35
C PHE A 489 -24.78 2.19 -0.04
N MET A 490 -23.58 2.40 -0.59
CA MET A 490 -23.11 3.71 -1.09
C MET A 490 -23.39 3.93 -2.57
N GLY A 491 -24.00 2.96 -3.25
CA GLY A 491 -24.32 3.03 -4.66
C GLY A 491 -23.45 2.15 -5.56
N GLU A 492 -23.35 2.52 -6.83
CA GLU A 492 -22.60 1.77 -7.83
C GLU A 492 -21.10 1.70 -7.51
N ALA A 493 -20.51 0.51 -7.68
CA ALA A 493 -19.07 0.30 -7.68
C ALA A 493 -18.53 0.63 -9.08
N LYS A 494 -18.28 1.91 -9.34
CA LYS A 494 -18.09 2.46 -10.69
C LYS A 494 -16.84 1.93 -11.39
N HIS A 495 -15.70 1.93 -10.69
CA HIS A 495 -14.41 1.63 -11.33
C HIS A 495 -13.96 0.17 -11.12
N PRO A 496 -13.26 -0.42 -12.09
CA PRO A 496 -12.57 -1.70 -11.90
C PRO A 496 -11.67 -1.70 -10.67
N PHE A 497 -11.59 -2.86 -10.02
CA PHE A 497 -10.79 -3.09 -8.84
C PHE A 497 -9.58 -3.96 -9.19
N LEU A 498 -8.38 -3.46 -8.93
CA LEU A 498 -7.18 -4.09 -9.51
C LEU A 498 -6.78 -5.39 -8.82
N LEU A 499 -7.01 -5.56 -7.52
CA LEU A 499 -6.74 -6.83 -6.85
C LEU A 499 -7.51 -7.99 -7.52
N THR A 500 -8.81 -7.84 -7.69
CA THR A 500 -9.65 -8.88 -8.30
C THR A 500 -9.42 -9.02 -9.80
N THR A 501 -8.99 -7.96 -10.47
CA THR A 501 -8.53 -8.02 -11.86
C THR A 501 -7.30 -8.91 -11.99
N LEU A 502 -6.35 -8.80 -11.05
CA LEU A 502 -5.16 -9.66 -11.04
C LEU A 502 -5.52 -11.10 -10.68
N TRP A 503 -6.49 -11.32 -9.80
CA TRP A 503 -7.02 -12.66 -9.55
C TRP A 503 -7.66 -13.26 -10.80
N LEU A 504 -8.43 -12.47 -11.55
CA LEU A 504 -8.98 -12.89 -12.85
C LEU A 504 -7.87 -13.32 -13.81
N ALA A 505 -6.83 -12.49 -13.95
CA ALA A 505 -5.68 -12.79 -14.81
C ALA A 505 -4.98 -14.09 -14.40
N ARG A 506 -4.77 -14.32 -13.10
CA ARG A 506 -4.17 -15.55 -12.59
C ARG A 506 -5.06 -16.78 -12.84
N VAL A 507 -6.36 -16.62 -12.73
CA VAL A 507 -7.32 -17.67 -13.11
C VAL A 507 -7.18 -18.00 -14.60
N TYR A 508 -7.08 -16.99 -15.45
CA TYR A 508 -6.85 -17.21 -16.88
C TYR A 508 -5.56 -17.97 -17.17
N VAL A 509 -4.48 -17.66 -16.47
CA VAL A 509 -3.22 -18.43 -16.61
C VAL A 509 -3.44 -19.89 -16.29
N ARG A 510 -4.15 -20.21 -15.22
CA ARG A 510 -4.47 -21.59 -14.81
C ARG A 510 -5.40 -22.32 -15.77
N LEU A 511 -6.21 -21.57 -16.51
CA LEU A 511 -7.08 -22.10 -17.58
C LEU A 511 -6.36 -22.24 -18.93
N GLY A 512 -5.08 -21.92 -19.00
CA GLY A 512 -4.31 -21.93 -20.25
C GLY A 512 -4.55 -20.73 -21.15
N LYS A 513 -5.18 -19.66 -20.63
CA LYS A 513 -5.50 -18.43 -21.36
C LYS A 513 -4.48 -17.33 -21.07
N LYS A 514 -3.20 -17.60 -21.31
CA LYS A 514 -2.11 -16.64 -21.03
C LYS A 514 -2.27 -15.31 -21.75
N GLU A 515 -2.81 -15.31 -22.97
CA GLU A 515 -3.02 -14.10 -23.76
C GLU A 515 -3.99 -13.12 -23.08
N GLU A 516 -5.06 -13.64 -22.47
CA GLU A 516 -6.03 -12.83 -21.72
C GLU A 516 -5.38 -12.21 -20.48
N ALA A 517 -4.52 -12.98 -19.79
CA ALA A 517 -3.76 -12.48 -18.64
C ALA A 517 -2.74 -11.39 -19.07
N MET A 518 -2.05 -11.60 -20.19
CA MET A 518 -1.08 -10.63 -20.72
C MET A 518 -1.73 -9.29 -21.07
N LYS A 519 -2.98 -9.27 -21.53
CA LYS A 519 -3.70 -8.02 -21.81
C LYS A 519 -3.79 -7.12 -20.58
N VAL A 520 -4.02 -7.70 -19.40
CA VAL A 520 -4.05 -6.96 -18.13
C VAL A 520 -2.68 -6.32 -17.87
N VAL A 521 -1.61 -7.10 -18.00
CA VAL A 521 -0.23 -6.63 -17.77
C VAL A 521 0.14 -5.52 -18.75
N GLU A 522 -0.16 -5.69 -20.03
CA GLU A 522 0.14 -4.69 -21.07
C GLU A 522 -0.59 -3.37 -20.84
N GLU A 523 -1.87 -3.42 -20.46
CA GLU A 523 -2.64 -2.21 -20.16
C GLU A 523 -2.11 -1.51 -18.90
N LEU A 524 -1.78 -2.24 -17.84
CA LEU A 524 -1.17 -1.66 -16.64
C LEU A 524 0.20 -1.04 -16.93
N ASP A 525 1.00 -1.69 -17.77
CA ASP A 525 2.30 -1.15 -18.17
C ASP A 525 2.17 0.19 -18.92
N LYS A 526 1.23 0.29 -19.83
CA LYS A 526 0.94 1.53 -20.56
C LYS A 526 0.48 2.66 -19.65
N LEU A 527 -0.32 2.33 -18.64
CA LEU A 527 -0.91 3.29 -17.72
C LEU A 527 0.04 3.75 -16.60
N SER A 528 1.14 3.06 -16.39
CA SER A 528 2.03 3.23 -15.23
C SER A 528 3.41 3.74 -15.66
N PRO A 529 3.61 5.07 -15.77
CA PRO A 529 4.90 5.63 -16.24
C PRO A 529 6.11 5.16 -15.44
N LEU A 530 5.96 4.98 -14.14
CA LEU A 530 7.01 4.54 -13.22
C LEU A 530 6.83 3.10 -12.71
N GLY A 531 5.84 2.37 -13.25
CA GLY A 531 5.53 1.02 -12.79
C GLY A 531 4.73 0.96 -11.48
N LEU A 532 4.12 2.05 -11.06
CA LEU A 532 3.30 2.13 -9.85
C LEU A 532 1.82 1.98 -10.21
N VAL A 533 1.08 1.25 -9.40
CA VAL A 533 -0.35 1.01 -9.61
C VAL A 533 -1.15 1.29 -8.33
N GLY A 534 -2.39 1.74 -8.52
CA GLY A 534 -3.31 2.05 -7.44
C GLY A 534 -4.32 0.93 -7.19
N GLU A 535 -5.34 1.24 -6.42
CA GLU A 535 -6.39 0.30 -6.03
C GLU A 535 -7.42 0.08 -7.13
N HIS A 536 -7.86 1.16 -7.76
CA HIS A 536 -8.87 1.19 -8.81
C HIS A 536 -8.30 1.81 -10.08
N LEU A 537 -8.98 1.57 -11.19
CA LEU A 537 -8.68 2.18 -12.48
C LEU A 537 -9.90 2.94 -13.01
N ASP A 538 -9.73 4.23 -13.24
CA ASP A 538 -10.68 5.03 -14.01
C ASP A 538 -10.35 4.85 -15.49
N VAL A 539 -11.10 4.00 -16.17
CA VAL A 539 -10.85 3.62 -17.57
C VAL A 539 -11.06 4.82 -18.50
N GLU A 540 -12.03 5.67 -18.21
CA GLU A 540 -12.35 6.84 -19.04
C GLU A 540 -11.23 7.88 -18.99
N GLU A 541 -10.71 8.17 -17.80
CA GLU A 541 -9.62 9.13 -17.61
C GLU A 541 -8.22 8.52 -17.86
N GLY A 542 -8.12 7.20 -17.93
CA GLY A 542 -6.83 6.52 -18.04
C GLY A 542 -5.91 6.79 -16.86
N ASP A 543 -6.47 6.82 -15.65
CA ASP A 543 -5.74 7.12 -14.41
C ASP A 543 -6.18 6.17 -13.30
N PHE A 544 -5.36 6.07 -12.25
CA PHE A 544 -5.71 5.31 -11.06
C PHE A 544 -6.66 6.10 -10.16
N ALA A 545 -7.43 5.38 -9.36
CA ALA A 545 -8.32 5.92 -8.35
C ALA A 545 -8.15 5.13 -7.05
N GLY A 546 -8.58 5.71 -5.92
CA GLY A 546 -8.31 5.17 -4.60
C GLY A 546 -6.92 5.54 -4.10
N ASN A 547 -6.54 5.03 -2.94
CA ASN A 547 -5.20 5.29 -2.38
C ASN A 547 -4.09 4.71 -3.28
N PHE A 548 -2.95 5.40 -3.33
CA PHE A 548 -1.89 5.14 -4.31
C PHE A 548 -0.49 5.30 -3.69
N PRO A 549 0.47 4.44 -4.02
CA PRO A 549 0.30 3.13 -4.64
C PRO A 549 -0.31 2.11 -3.66
N GLN A 550 -0.82 0.98 -4.17
CA GLN A 550 -1.52 -0.02 -3.35
C GLN A 550 -0.67 -1.28 -3.18
N ALA A 551 -0.37 -1.64 -1.92
CA ALA A 551 0.56 -2.72 -1.60
C ALA A 551 0.12 -4.10 -2.12
N PHE A 552 -1.11 -4.56 -1.81
CA PHE A 552 -1.54 -5.90 -2.21
C PHE A 552 -1.72 -6.05 -3.73
N VAL A 553 -1.99 -4.96 -4.45
CA VAL A 553 -2.04 -4.97 -5.91
C VAL A 553 -0.66 -5.26 -6.47
N HIS A 554 0.37 -4.59 -5.96
CA HIS A 554 1.76 -4.85 -6.36
C HIS A 554 2.23 -6.27 -6.02
N ALA A 555 1.80 -6.80 -4.87
CA ALA A 555 2.10 -8.18 -4.49
C ALA A 555 1.51 -9.19 -5.49
N GLU A 556 0.22 -9.04 -5.79
CA GLU A 556 -0.46 -9.92 -6.76
C GLU A 556 0.09 -9.73 -8.19
N LEU A 557 0.53 -8.54 -8.53
CA LEU A 557 1.17 -8.27 -9.81
C LEU A 557 2.48 -9.08 -9.95
N LEU A 558 3.31 -9.13 -8.91
CA LEU A 558 4.51 -9.99 -8.92
C LEU A 558 4.15 -11.47 -9.06
N ALA A 559 3.13 -11.94 -8.34
CA ALA A 559 2.65 -13.32 -8.46
C ALA A 559 2.21 -13.65 -9.89
N LEU A 560 1.44 -12.77 -10.52
CA LEU A 560 1.01 -12.92 -11.90
C LEU A 560 2.20 -12.93 -12.87
N LEU A 561 3.12 -11.98 -12.72
CA LEU A 561 4.32 -11.89 -13.58
C LEU A 561 5.16 -13.16 -13.49
N LYS A 562 5.31 -13.74 -12.30
CA LYS A 562 5.99 -15.02 -12.13
C LYS A 562 5.27 -16.15 -12.88
N GLU A 563 3.95 -16.26 -12.76
CA GLU A 563 3.15 -17.26 -13.46
C GLU A 563 3.23 -17.12 -14.99
N LEU A 564 3.47 -15.90 -15.49
CA LEU A 564 3.66 -15.62 -16.90
C LEU A 564 5.11 -15.85 -17.38
N GLY A 565 6.01 -16.25 -16.49
CA GLY A 565 7.40 -16.55 -16.81
C GLY A 565 8.32 -15.33 -16.86
N VAL A 566 7.89 -14.19 -16.33
CA VAL A 566 8.74 -12.99 -16.22
C VAL A 566 9.80 -13.23 -15.15
N LYS A 567 11.03 -12.82 -15.44
CA LYS A 567 12.13 -12.89 -14.48
C LYS A 567 11.96 -11.83 -13.37
N LEU A 568 12.01 -12.30 -12.14
CA LEU A 568 11.83 -11.47 -10.95
C LEU A 568 13.01 -11.52 -9.99
#